data_3aa69f3ba98b94510be8de124ed356ec
#
_entry.id   3aa69f3ba98b94510be8de124ed356ec
#
_cell.length_a   1.000
_cell.length_b   1.000
_cell.length_c   1.000
_cell.angle_alpha   90.00
_cell.angle_beta   90.00
_cell.angle_gamma   90.00
#
_symmetry.space_group_name_H-M   'P 1'
#
loop_
_entity.id
_entity.type
_entity.pdbx_description
1 polymer ?
#
loop_
_entity_poly.entity_id
_entity_poly.type
_entity_poly.pdbx_seq_one_letter_code
_entity_poly.pdbx_strand_id
1 'polypeptide(L)'
;MTKSRTIRWILPIAVLAAVGYFGWQRFHGPDAATKAENAQKSAAAARTAAVPVTIAPVEKADFPVYLTGLGTVQGFNTVVVRTRVDGQIDKIAFKEGQLVKQGDLLAQIDPRPYQATLDQAKAKKAQDEANLANANLDLQRYTKLGEFATRQQTDTQRSTVTQLTAQLAADDAAIFNAQTQVDYTTVKAPISGVAGLRQIDMGNIVNASTQTGIVTIAQIEPIAVIFTAPEDQLPFINEAQSTEPLKVIALTTDGKKTLSEGVLSVVNNQVDTTSGTIRLKAVFDN
;
A
#
# COMPACT_ATOMS: atom_id res chain seq x y z
N MET A 1 -55.96 -115.18 33.74
CA MET A 1 -54.81 -114.76 34.52
C MET A 1 -53.54 -114.99 33.72
N THR A 2 -53.05 -114.14 32.96
CA THR A 2 -51.70 -114.06 32.39
C THR A 2 -51.62 -113.03 31.31
N LYS A 3 -51.02 -111.91 31.58
CA LYS A 3 -50.58 -110.99 30.62
C LYS A 3 -49.32 -110.34 31.12
N SER A 4 -48.20 -110.56 30.48
CA SER A 4 -47.09 -109.59 30.45
C SER A 4 -45.75 -110.20 30.00
N ARG A 5 -45.70 -110.75 28.79
CA ARG A 5 -44.40 -111.24 28.27
C ARG A 5 -44.00 -110.69 26.91
N THR A 6 -44.79 -109.79 26.33
CA THR A 6 -44.55 -109.29 24.96
C THR A 6 -43.91 -107.88 24.92
N ILE A 7 -43.80 -107.08 25.99
CA ILE A 7 -43.25 -105.77 26.04
C ILE A 7 -41.70 -105.71 26.17
N ARG A 8 -41.08 -106.77 26.55
CA ARG A 8 -39.62 -106.77 26.81
C ARG A 8 -38.71 -106.83 25.57
N TRP A 9 -39.26 -107.11 24.39
CA TRP A 9 -38.51 -107.26 23.15
C TRP A 9 -38.66 -106.07 22.20
N ILE A 10 -39.57 -105.15 22.43
CA ILE A 10 -39.78 -103.92 21.55
C ILE A 10 -38.76 -102.81 21.88
N LEU A 11 -38.32 -102.68 23.12
CA LEU A 11 -37.39 -101.65 23.56
C LEU A 11 -36.00 -101.75 22.91
N PRO A 12 -35.36 -102.97 22.82
CA PRO A 12 -34.06 -103.04 22.16
C PRO A 12 -34.10 -102.79 20.64
N ILE A 13 -35.19 -103.08 19.95
CA ILE A 13 -35.35 -102.85 18.51
C ILE A 13 -35.53 -101.36 18.22
N ALA A 14 -36.26 -100.62 19.05
CA ALA A 14 -36.41 -99.16 18.90
C ALA A 14 -35.10 -98.42 19.11
N VAL A 15 -34.26 -98.88 20.04
CA VAL A 15 -32.93 -98.26 20.28
C VAL A 15 -31.98 -98.55 19.14
N LEU A 16 -31.98 -99.76 18.54
CA LEU A 16 -31.15 -100.04 17.37
C LEU A 16 -31.62 -99.29 16.11
N ALA A 17 -32.93 -99.09 15.91
CA ALA A 17 -33.44 -98.27 14.84
C ALA A 17 -33.10 -96.81 15.00
N ALA A 18 -33.13 -96.27 16.22
CA ALA A 18 -32.77 -94.91 16.51
C ALA A 18 -31.24 -94.68 16.32
N VAL A 19 -30.40 -95.64 16.75
CA VAL A 19 -28.95 -95.53 16.52
C VAL A 19 -28.60 -95.69 15.04
N GLY A 20 -29.28 -96.59 14.32
CA GLY A 20 -29.10 -96.70 12.85
C GLY A 20 -29.54 -95.46 12.08
N TYR A 21 -30.67 -94.84 12.49
CA TYR A 21 -31.16 -93.61 11.85
C TYR A 21 -30.24 -92.36 12.13
N PHE A 22 -29.74 -92.26 13.36
CA PHE A 22 -28.80 -91.19 13.73
C PHE A 22 -27.42 -91.41 13.10
N GLY A 23 -26.95 -92.68 12.97
CA GLY A 23 -25.72 -93.02 12.27
C GLY A 23 -25.82 -92.69 10.76
N TRP A 24 -26.97 -93.00 10.13
CA TRP A 24 -27.21 -92.75 8.71
C TRP A 24 -27.33 -91.21 8.41
N GLN A 25 -27.94 -90.46 9.32
CA GLN A 25 -28.02 -89.02 9.18
C GLN A 25 -26.64 -88.31 9.33
N ARG A 26 -25.75 -88.91 10.09
CA ARG A 26 -24.40 -88.38 10.28
C ARG A 26 -23.47 -88.74 9.12
N PHE A 27 -23.76 -89.86 8.41
CA PHE A 27 -22.95 -90.27 7.23
C PHE A 27 -23.50 -89.73 5.90
N HIS A 28 -24.74 -89.30 5.82
CA HIS A 28 -25.39 -88.76 4.62
C HIS A 28 -25.85 -87.32 4.85
N GLY A 29 -25.19 -86.57 5.73
CA GLY A 29 -25.35 -85.11 5.79
C GLY A 29 -24.86 -84.50 4.50
N PRO A 30 -25.41 -83.38 4.08
CA PRO A 30 -25.09 -82.73 2.80
C PRO A 30 -23.58 -82.54 2.66
N ASP A 31 -23.04 -83.07 1.55
CA ASP A 31 -21.63 -83.24 1.27
C ASP A 31 -20.86 -81.91 1.51
N ALA A 32 -19.70 -82.07 2.16
CA ALA A 32 -18.75 -80.98 2.36
C ALA A 32 -18.39 -80.35 1.03
N ALA A 33 -18.54 -81.02 -0.09
CA ALA A 33 -18.39 -80.56 -1.43
C ALA A 33 -19.36 -79.41 -1.77
N THR A 34 -20.65 -79.50 -1.42
CA THR A 34 -21.68 -78.51 -1.69
C THR A 34 -21.47 -77.28 -0.84
N LYS A 35 -20.95 -77.38 0.37
CA LYS A 35 -20.56 -76.25 1.22
C LYS A 35 -19.32 -75.52 0.69
N ALA A 36 -18.35 -76.30 0.17
CA ALA A 36 -17.13 -75.72 -0.42
C ALA A 36 -17.44 -75.02 -1.72
N GLU A 37 -18.34 -75.59 -2.57
CA GLU A 37 -18.74 -74.92 -3.83
C GLU A 37 -19.58 -73.66 -3.59
N ASN A 38 -20.49 -73.70 -2.61
CA ASN A 38 -21.22 -72.49 -2.23
C ASN A 38 -20.34 -71.44 -1.56
N ALA A 39 -19.33 -71.85 -0.76
CA ALA A 39 -18.35 -70.92 -0.20
C ALA A 39 -17.44 -70.33 -1.29
N GLN A 40 -17.05 -71.14 -2.30
CA GLN A 40 -16.27 -70.61 -3.46
C GLN A 40 -17.11 -69.72 -4.35
N LYS A 41 -18.39 -70.02 -4.60
CA LYS A 41 -19.30 -69.14 -5.34
C LYS A 41 -19.55 -67.84 -4.59
N SER A 42 -19.71 -67.85 -3.29
CA SER A 42 -19.85 -66.67 -2.43
C SER A 42 -18.57 -65.84 -2.38
N ALA A 43 -17.38 -66.46 -2.33
CA ALA A 43 -16.09 -65.79 -2.36
C ALA A 43 -15.75 -65.24 -3.74
N ALA A 44 -16.20 -65.90 -4.82
CA ALA A 44 -16.07 -65.37 -6.19
C ALA A 44 -17.03 -64.19 -6.44
N ALA A 45 -18.25 -64.25 -5.92
CA ALA A 45 -19.21 -63.16 -6.00
C ALA A 45 -18.75 -61.93 -5.17
N ALA A 46 -18.08 -62.17 -4.04
CA ALA A 46 -17.50 -61.08 -3.25
C ALA A 46 -16.28 -60.41 -3.93
N ARG A 47 -15.56 -61.17 -4.79
CA ARG A 47 -14.43 -60.61 -5.57
C ARG A 47 -14.86 -59.83 -6.82
N THR A 48 -16.07 -60.04 -7.28
CA THR A 48 -16.63 -59.35 -8.45
C THR A 48 -17.61 -58.23 -8.07
N ALA A 49 -17.77 -57.93 -6.76
CA ALA A 49 -18.53 -56.75 -6.38
C ALA A 49 -17.77 -55.49 -6.89
N ALA A 50 -18.19 -54.98 -8.01
CA ALA A 50 -17.66 -53.72 -8.54
C ALA A 50 -17.91 -52.63 -7.51
N VAL A 51 -16.83 -52.02 -7.05
CA VAL A 51 -16.94 -50.82 -6.20
C VAL A 51 -17.45 -49.70 -7.09
N PRO A 52 -18.59 -49.10 -6.77
CA PRO A 52 -19.08 -47.98 -7.54
C PRO A 52 -18.09 -46.83 -7.41
N VAL A 53 -17.49 -46.41 -8.51
CA VAL A 53 -16.62 -45.28 -8.60
C VAL A 53 -17.30 -44.22 -9.49
N THR A 54 -17.33 -42.99 -9.01
CA THR A 54 -17.75 -41.87 -9.81
C THR A 54 -16.51 -41.37 -10.60
N ILE A 55 -16.59 -41.41 -11.91
CA ILE A 55 -15.55 -40.82 -12.77
C ILE A 55 -16.01 -39.43 -13.17
N ALA A 56 -15.12 -38.46 -13.02
CA ALA A 56 -15.27 -37.14 -13.59
C ALA A 56 -14.25 -36.98 -14.72
N PRO A 57 -14.60 -36.33 -15.83
CA PRO A 57 -13.62 -35.99 -16.86
C PRO A 57 -12.54 -35.07 -16.26
N VAL A 58 -11.31 -35.29 -16.66
CA VAL A 58 -10.21 -34.36 -16.34
C VAL A 58 -10.32 -33.18 -17.31
N GLU A 59 -10.60 -32.01 -16.77
CA GLU A 59 -10.59 -30.75 -17.52
C GLU A 59 -9.29 -30.04 -17.27
N LYS A 60 -8.71 -29.46 -18.34
CA LYS A 60 -7.55 -28.58 -18.24
C LYS A 60 -8.05 -27.19 -17.87
N ALA A 61 -7.72 -26.73 -16.69
CA ALA A 61 -8.05 -25.39 -16.21
C ALA A 61 -6.82 -24.73 -15.64
N ASP A 62 -6.75 -23.41 -15.75
CA ASP A 62 -5.72 -22.62 -15.10
C ASP A 62 -6.00 -22.57 -13.59
N PHE A 63 -5.00 -22.90 -12.80
CA PHE A 63 -5.10 -22.88 -11.35
C PHE A 63 -4.26 -21.71 -10.81
N PRO A 64 -4.88 -20.70 -10.18
CA PRO A 64 -4.15 -19.57 -9.67
C PRO A 64 -3.29 -19.98 -8.47
N VAL A 65 -2.01 -19.61 -8.50
CA VAL A 65 -1.08 -19.78 -7.37
C VAL A 65 -1.05 -18.46 -6.60
N TYR A 66 -1.45 -18.51 -5.32
CA TYR A 66 -1.44 -17.36 -4.44
C TYR A 66 -0.22 -17.38 -3.52
N LEU A 67 0.50 -16.26 -3.50
CA LEU A 67 1.51 -15.98 -2.49
C LEU A 67 0.87 -15.15 -1.38
N THR A 68 0.95 -15.64 -0.15
CA THR A 68 0.38 -14.95 1.01
C THR A 68 1.49 -14.28 1.81
N GLY A 69 1.23 -13.05 2.26
CA GLY A 69 2.16 -12.29 3.07
C GLY A 69 1.42 -11.36 4.03
N LEU A 70 2.07 -11.00 5.12
CA LEU A 70 1.54 -9.98 6.03
C LEU A 70 1.87 -8.60 5.48
N GLY A 71 0.85 -7.76 5.35
CA GLY A 71 0.97 -6.39 4.84
C GLY A 71 0.62 -5.33 5.88
N THR A 72 1.22 -4.16 5.73
CA THR A 72 0.89 -2.96 6.49
C THR A 72 0.30 -1.93 5.54
N VAL A 73 -0.88 -1.45 5.88
CA VAL A 73 -1.58 -0.39 5.15
C VAL A 73 -0.95 0.95 5.51
N GLN A 74 -0.66 1.77 4.51
CA GLN A 74 -0.15 3.13 4.70
C GLN A 74 -0.67 4.07 3.62
N GLY A 75 -0.62 5.38 3.90
CA GLY A 75 -0.93 6.39 2.88
C GLY A 75 -0.06 6.20 1.63
N PHE A 76 -0.65 6.37 0.46
CA PHE A 76 0.09 6.30 -0.81
C PHE A 76 1.25 7.29 -0.85
N ASN A 77 0.97 8.55 -0.45
CA ASN A 77 1.95 9.56 -0.15
C ASN A 77 1.68 10.11 1.26
N THR A 78 2.74 10.29 2.03
CA THR A 78 2.66 10.89 3.37
C THR A 78 3.66 12.01 3.46
N VAL A 79 3.19 13.21 3.79
CA VAL A 79 4.02 14.42 3.88
C VAL A 79 3.84 15.07 5.24
N VAL A 80 4.95 15.30 5.93
CA VAL A 80 4.98 16.13 7.14
C VAL A 80 5.12 17.58 6.71
N VAL A 81 4.08 18.37 6.92
CA VAL A 81 4.06 19.80 6.60
C VAL A 81 4.80 20.55 7.68
N ARG A 82 5.85 21.28 7.27
CA ARG A 82 6.73 22.07 8.15
C ARG A 82 6.73 23.52 7.75
N THR A 83 7.13 24.39 8.67
CA THR A 83 7.39 25.79 8.36
C THR A 83 8.72 25.94 7.63
N ARG A 84 8.81 26.98 6.78
CA ARG A 84 10.04 27.38 6.09
C ARG A 84 10.61 28.68 6.63
N VAL A 85 9.85 29.35 7.50
CA VAL A 85 10.21 30.60 8.15
C VAL A 85 9.88 30.52 9.63
N ASP A 86 10.55 31.33 10.41
CA ASP A 86 10.35 31.40 11.86
C ASP A 86 9.19 32.34 12.19
N GLY A 87 8.57 32.18 13.34
CA GLY A 87 7.54 33.12 13.78
C GLY A 87 6.45 32.48 14.61
N GLN A 88 5.50 33.29 15.04
CA GLN A 88 4.34 32.83 15.80
C GLN A 88 3.24 32.37 14.85
N ILE A 89 2.55 31.28 15.21
CA ILE A 89 1.37 30.83 14.47
C ILE A 89 0.17 31.70 14.88
N ASP A 90 -0.32 32.50 13.94
CA ASP A 90 -1.47 33.36 14.14
C ASP A 90 -2.78 32.59 13.98
N LYS A 91 -2.83 31.66 13.03
CA LYS A 91 -4.06 30.94 12.69
C LYS A 91 -3.77 29.55 12.21
N ILE A 92 -4.65 28.61 12.58
CA ILE A 92 -4.73 27.25 12.02
C ILE A 92 -6.09 27.14 11.33
N ALA A 93 -6.08 26.72 10.06
CA ALA A 93 -7.25 26.78 9.17
C ALA A 93 -7.82 25.39 8.84
N PHE A 94 -7.28 24.30 9.40
CA PHE A 94 -7.77 22.93 9.20
C PHE A 94 -8.25 22.33 10.52
N LYS A 95 -9.05 21.26 10.41
CA LYS A 95 -9.42 20.40 11.53
C LYS A 95 -8.69 19.07 11.42
N GLU A 96 -8.38 18.45 12.55
CA GLU A 96 -7.82 17.09 12.59
C GLU A 96 -8.77 16.09 11.95
N GLY A 97 -8.24 15.18 11.13
CA GLY A 97 -9.04 14.23 10.35
C GLY A 97 -9.75 14.81 9.13
N GLN A 98 -9.58 16.10 8.84
CA GLN A 98 -10.21 16.73 7.68
C GLN A 98 -9.54 16.33 6.37
N LEU A 99 -10.33 16.06 5.34
CA LEU A 99 -9.84 15.96 3.97
C LEU A 99 -9.47 17.38 3.48
N VAL A 100 -8.21 17.55 3.09
CA VAL A 100 -7.65 18.79 2.53
C VAL A 100 -7.23 18.56 1.09
N LYS A 101 -7.34 19.60 0.27
CA LYS A 101 -6.87 19.61 -1.12
C LYS A 101 -5.51 20.26 -1.20
N GLN A 102 -4.73 19.88 -2.20
CA GLN A 102 -3.47 20.56 -2.52
C GLN A 102 -3.70 22.07 -2.70
N GLY A 103 -2.92 22.89 -2.00
CA GLY A 103 -3.04 24.36 -2.01
C GLY A 103 -3.92 24.94 -0.91
N ASP A 104 -4.70 24.13 -0.19
CA ASP A 104 -5.53 24.61 0.94
C ASP A 104 -4.65 25.21 2.03
N LEU A 105 -5.15 26.28 2.65
CA LEU A 105 -4.47 26.94 3.77
C LEU A 105 -4.53 26.01 5.00
N LEU A 106 -3.37 25.72 5.58
CA LEU A 106 -3.24 24.94 6.80
C LEU A 106 -2.97 25.83 8.01
N ALA A 107 -1.97 26.71 7.89
CA ALA A 107 -1.59 27.62 8.96
C ALA A 107 -1.08 28.94 8.40
N GLN A 108 -1.22 29.98 9.21
CA GLN A 108 -0.68 31.30 8.95
C GLN A 108 0.31 31.65 10.06
N ILE A 109 1.54 31.96 9.67
CA ILE A 109 2.57 32.52 10.54
C ILE A 109 2.45 34.05 10.46
N ASP A 110 2.77 34.76 11.54
CA ASP A 110 2.75 36.23 11.58
C ASP A 110 3.54 36.83 10.40
N PRO A 111 2.88 37.43 9.41
CA PRO A 111 3.55 37.95 8.21
C PRO A 111 4.19 39.31 8.42
N ARG A 112 3.87 40.04 9.53
CA ARG A 112 4.24 41.43 9.71
C ARG A 112 5.74 41.73 9.62
N PRO A 113 6.63 40.92 10.23
CA PRO A 113 8.08 41.15 10.08
C PRO A 113 8.58 41.02 8.63
N TYR A 114 8.04 40.00 7.94
CA TYR A 114 8.39 39.70 6.55
C TYR A 114 7.81 40.74 5.58
N GLN A 115 6.59 41.23 5.83
CA GLN A 115 5.97 42.30 5.06
C GLN A 115 6.76 43.61 5.21
N ALA A 116 7.22 43.95 6.42
CA ALA A 116 8.05 45.12 6.64
C ALA A 116 9.38 45.04 5.85
N THR A 117 10.00 43.86 5.80
CA THR A 117 11.23 43.62 5.01
C THR A 117 10.95 43.78 3.51
N LEU A 118 9.82 43.28 3.03
CA LEU A 118 9.41 43.44 1.63
C LEU A 118 9.17 44.91 1.27
N ASP A 119 8.49 45.64 2.16
CA ASP A 119 8.20 47.08 1.95
C ASP A 119 9.49 47.93 1.98
N GLN A 120 10.44 47.55 2.83
CA GLN A 120 11.78 48.18 2.82
C GLN A 120 12.52 47.93 1.50
N ALA A 121 12.49 46.69 0.97
CA ALA A 121 13.12 46.38 -0.32
C ALA A 121 12.46 47.17 -1.48
N LYS A 122 11.13 47.31 -1.48
CA LYS A 122 10.37 48.10 -2.46
C LYS A 122 10.73 49.59 -2.38
N ALA A 123 10.84 50.14 -1.17
CA ALA A 123 11.23 51.53 -0.97
C ALA A 123 12.66 51.79 -1.47
N LYS A 124 13.57 50.85 -1.26
CA LYS A 124 14.96 50.94 -1.78
C LYS A 124 14.99 50.96 -3.31
N LYS A 125 14.23 50.05 -3.96
CA LYS A 125 14.09 50.07 -5.42
C LYS A 125 13.54 51.39 -5.93
N ALA A 126 12.49 51.94 -5.31
CA ALA A 126 11.92 53.23 -5.70
C ALA A 126 12.94 54.37 -5.59
N GLN A 127 13.80 54.36 -4.57
CA GLN A 127 14.90 55.32 -4.44
C GLN A 127 15.89 55.21 -5.60
N ASP A 128 16.29 53.98 -5.96
CA ASP A 128 17.29 53.77 -7.01
C ASP A 128 16.70 53.99 -8.42
N GLU A 129 15.41 53.75 -8.62
CA GLU A 129 14.69 54.17 -9.82
C GLU A 129 14.73 55.70 -10.01
N ALA A 130 14.53 56.50 -8.95
CA ALA A 130 14.64 57.93 -9.00
C ALA A 130 16.08 58.38 -9.30
N ASN A 131 17.09 57.70 -8.72
CA ASN A 131 18.50 57.96 -9.01
C ASN A 131 18.84 57.68 -10.48
N LEU A 132 18.36 56.53 -11.01
CA LEU A 132 18.54 56.17 -12.42
C LEU A 132 17.85 57.17 -13.36
N ALA A 133 16.63 57.62 -13.02
CA ALA A 133 15.91 58.62 -13.79
C ALA A 133 16.72 59.93 -13.88
N ASN A 134 17.27 60.42 -12.76
CA ASN A 134 18.13 61.57 -12.73
C ASN A 134 19.40 61.38 -13.56
N ALA A 135 20.08 60.22 -13.41
CA ALA A 135 21.28 59.91 -14.17
C ALA A 135 21.00 59.85 -15.71
N ASN A 136 19.85 59.35 -16.11
CA ASN A 136 19.44 59.38 -17.52
C ASN A 136 19.18 60.78 -18.05
N LEU A 137 18.55 61.64 -17.24
CA LEU A 137 18.35 63.07 -17.62
C LEU A 137 19.70 63.81 -17.81
N ASP A 138 20.66 63.58 -16.92
CA ASP A 138 21.98 64.08 -17.01
C ASP A 138 22.74 63.60 -18.26
N LEU A 139 22.65 62.25 -18.53
CA LEU A 139 23.23 61.73 -19.76
C LEU A 139 22.63 62.31 -21.01
N GLN A 140 21.29 62.50 -21.04
CA GLN A 140 20.63 63.20 -22.15
C GLN A 140 21.11 64.66 -22.29
N ARG A 141 21.33 65.39 -21.18
CA ARG A 141 21.82 66.71 -21.14
C ARG A 141 23.25 66.77 -21.72
N TYR A 142 24.18 65.93 -21.27
CA TYR A 142 25.54 65.89 -21.82
C TYR A 142 25.55 65.47 -23.29
N THR A 143 24.70 64.56 -23.72
CA THR A 143 24.60 64.18 -25.14
C THR A 143 24.10 65.33 -26.02
N LYS A 144 23.15 66.15 -25.53
CA LYS A 144 22.64 67.34 -26.26
C LYS A 144 23.66 68.47 -26.33
N LEU A 145 24.55 68.61 -25.35
CA LEU A 145 25.62 69.65 -25.38
C LEU A 145 26.68 69.31 -26.42
N GLY A 146 26.80 68.11 -26.92
CA GLY A 146 27.70 67.72 -28.00
C GLY A 146 29.15 68.12 -27.72
N GLU A 147 29.72 69.01 -28.54
CA GLU A 147 31.11 69.44 -28.42
C GLU A 147 31.40 70.33 -27.17
N PHE A 148 30.37 70.83 -26.48
CA PHE A 148 30.52 71.55 -25.22
C PHE A 148 30.61 70.66 -23.98
N ALA A 149 30.37 69.33 -24.11
CA ALA A 149 30.63 68.35 -23.07
C ALA A 149 31.88 67.52 -23.39
N THR A 150 32.72 67.28 -22.40
CA THR A 150 33.89 66.44 -22.62
C THR A 150 33.45 65.00 -22.82
N ARG A 151 34.17 64.24 -23.66
CA ARG A 151 33.95 62.76 -23.82
C ARG A 151 33.98 62.05 -22.48
N GLN A 152 34.90 62.36 -21.60
CA GLN A 152 35.03 61.84 -20.26
C GLN A 152 33.75 61.96 -19.44
N GLN A 153 33.12 63.21 -19.47
CA GLN A 153 31.86 63.44 -18.73
C GLN A 153 30.72 62.50 -19.23
N THR A 154 30.59 62.42 -20.57
CA THR A 154 29.55 61.55 -21.18
C THR A 154 29.78 60.07 -20.87
N ASP A 155 31.03 59.59 -20.95
CA ASP A 155 31.37 58.21 -20.67
C ASP A 155 31.21 57.86 -19.19
N THR A 156 31.60 58.78 -18.28
CA THR A 156 31.35 58.60 -16.84
C THR A 156 29.86 58.50 -16.53
N GLN A 157 29.06 59.42 -17.15
CA GLN A 157 27.61 59.39 -16.91
C GLN A 157 26.95 58.12 -17.48
N ARG A 158 27.41 57.65 -18.65
CA ARG A 158 26.95 56.36 -19.21
C ARG A 158 27.28 55.19 -18.27
N SER A 159 28.48 55.18 -17.69
CA SER A 159 28.88 54.18 -16.70
C SER A 159 28.01 54.23 -15.45
N THR A 160 27.65 55.43 -14.97
CA THR A 160 26.73 55.65 -13.84
C THR A 160 25.34 55.06 -14.15
N VAL A 161 24.79 55.34 -15.34
CA VAL A 161 23.50 54.75 -15.77
C VAL A 161 23.58 53.23 -15.80
N THR A 162 24.67 52.66 -16.34
CA THR A 162 24.87 51.21 -16.37
C THR A 162 24.94 50.65 -14.96
N GLN A 163 25.67 51.28 -14.04
CA GLN A 163 25.77 50.88 -12.65
C GLN A 163 24.42 50.88 -11.93
N LEU A 164 23.64 51.98 -12.07
CA LEU A 164 22.32 52.09 -11.45
C LEU A 164 21.31 51.08 -12.05
N THR A 165 21.43 50.80 -13.35
CA THR A 165 20.63 49.75 -13.98
C THR A 165 20.94 48.38 -13.39
N ALA A 166 22.22 48.07 -13.15
CA ALA A 166 22.63 46.81 -12.47
C ALA A 166 22.16 46.82 -11.00
N GLN A 167 22.15 47.94 -10.31
CA GLN A 167 21.62 48.05 -8.96
C GLN A 167 20.13 47.74 -8.88
N LEU A 168 19.32 48.26 -9.84
CA LEU A 168 17.90 47.91 -9.91
C LEU A 168 17.65 46.43 -10.09
N ALA A 169 18.48 45.74 -10.88
CA ALA A 169 18.36 44.28 -11.01
C ALA A 169 18.67 43.55 -9.67
N ALA A 170 19.59 44.10 -8.88
CA ALA A 170 19.86 43.59 -7.54
C ALA A 170 18.68 43.84 -6.57
N ASP A 171 18.06 45.04 -6.66
CA ASP A 171 16.87 45.36 -5.86
C ASP A 171 15.68 44.48 -6.21
N ASP A 172 15.46 44.17 -7.50
CA ASP A 172 14.44 43.23 -7.94
C ASP A 172 14.66 41.84 -7.34
N ALA A 173 15.89 41.37 -7.30
CA ALA A 173 16.23 40.08 -6.65
C ALA A 173 15.98 40.13 -5.12
N ALA A 174 16.26 41.26 -4.46
CA ALA A 174 15.97 41.47 -3.05
C ALA A 174 14.46 41.47 -2.76
N ILE A 175 13.66 42.12 -3.60
CA ILE A 175 12.19 42.11 -3.52
C ILE A 175 11.65 40.68 -3.70
N PHE A 176 12.13 39.95 -4.71
CA PHE A 176 11.73 38.56 -4.94
C PHE A 176 12.03 37.68 -3.74
N ASN A 177 13.19 37.82 -3.12
CA ASN A 177 13.55 37.08 -1.91
C ASN A 177 12.61 37.41 -0.74
N ALA A 178 12.39 38.71 -0.47
CA ALA A 178 11.50 39.14 0.59
C ALA A 178 10.03 38.69 0.35
N GLN A 179 9.55 38.74 -0.89
CA GLN A 179 8.23 38.24 -1.26
C GLN A 179 8.11 36.71 -1.01
N THR A 180 9.14 35.98 -1.39
CA THR A 180 9.16 34.52 -1.15
C THR A 180 9.06 34.19 0.35
N GLN A 181 9.71 35.00 1.21
CA GLN A 181 9.60 34.82 2.66
C GLN A 181 8.19 35.14 3.17
N VAL A 182 7.54 36.19 2.64
CA VAL A 182 6.12 36.47 2.92
C VAL A 182 5.23 35.30 2.50
N ASP A 183 5.46 34.75 1.31
CA ASP A 183 4.68 33.61 0.81
C ASP A 183 4.84 32.36 1.72
N TYR A 184 6.02 32.15 2.29
CA TYR A 184 6.28 31.05 3.23
C TYR A 184 5.59 31.23 4.57
N THR A 185 5.12 32.43 4.94
CA THR A 185 4.29 32.62 6.13
C THR A 185 2.91 31.97 5.98
N THR A 186 2.47 31.73 4.74
CA THR A 186 1.21 31.07 4.41
C THR A 186 1.48 29.60 4.11
N VAL A 187 1.28 28.75 5.11
CA VAL A 187 1.54 27.32 5.00
C VAL A 187 0.37 26.63 4.33
N LYS A 188 0.59 26.06 3.14
CA LYS A 188 -0.40 25.37 2.32
C LYS A 188 -0.15 23.88 2.26
N ALA A 189 -1.21 23.09 2.00
CA ALA A 189 -1.13 21.66 1.79
C ALA A 189 -0.34 21.33 0.52
N PRO A 190 0.77 20.56 0.59
CA PRO A 190 1.55 20.18 -0.59
C PRO A 190 0.90 19.07 -1.41
N ILE A 191 0.05 18.26 -0.80
CA ILE A 191 -0.71 17.17 -1.43
C ILE A 191 -2.15 17.20 -0.94
N SER A 192 -3.06 16.58 -1.70
CA SER A 192 -4.41 16.28 -1.23
C SER A 192 -4.39 15.01 -0.37
N GLY A 193 -5.19 14.98 0.72
CA GLY A 193 -5.23 13.84 1.63
C GLY A 193 -5.89 14.21 2.96
N VAL A 194 -5.83 13.30 3.91
CA VAL A 194 -6.39 13.50 5.24
C VAL A 194 -5.32 14.11 6.16
N ALA A 195 -5.67 15.23 6.80
CA ALA A 195 -4.84 15.86 7.82
C ALA A 195 -4.85 15.03 9.11
N GLY A 196 -3.68 14.65 9.59
CA GLY A 196 -3.52 13.94 10.86
C GLY A 196 -3.71 14.84 12.08
N LEU A 197 -3.15 14.38 13.21
CA LEU A 197 -3.16 15.15 14.44
C LEU A 197 -2.28 16.40 14.31
N ARG A 198 -2.73 17.49 14.88
CA ARG A 198 -2.02 18.75 14.97
C ARG A 198 -0.87 18.62 15.99
N GLN A 199 0.32 18.98 15.56
CA GLN A 199 1.51 18.89 16.42
C GLN A 199 1.86 20.22 17.09
N ILE A 200 1.29 21.33 16.64
CA ILE A 200 1.58 22.67 17.10
C ILE A 200 0.27 23.47 17.21
N ASP A 201 0.14 24.26 18.26
CA ASP A 201 -1.04 25.09 18.54
C ASP A 201 -0.88 26.54 18.10
N MET A 202 -2.00 27.22 17.92
CA MET A 202 -2.05 28.66 17.68
C MET A 202 -1.40 29.40 18.87
N GLY A 203 -0.59 30.42 18.56
CA GLY A 203 0.19 31.16 19.57
C GLY A 203 1.60 30.60 19.80
N ASN A 204 1.90 29.37 19.40
CA ASN A 204 3.24 28.83 19.50
C ASN A 204 4.22 29.51 18.54
N ILE A 205 5.46 29.61 18.95
CA ILE A 205 6.57 30.06 18.09
C ILE A 205 7.16 28.84 17.43
N VAL A 206 7.30 28.88 16.11
CA VAL A 206 7.90 27.86 15.27
C VAL A 206 9.21 28.33 14.68
N ASN A 207 10.11 27.40 14.46
CA ASN A 207 11.39 27.65 13.82
C ASN A 207 11.58 26.72 12.62
N ALA A 208 12.04 27.27 11.50
CA ALA A 208 12.30 26.51 10.27
C ALA A 208 13.36 25.42 10.44
N SER A 209 14.27 25.57 11.41
CA SER A 209 15.32 24.61 11.72
C SER A 209 14.83 23.40 12.50
N THR A 210 13.64 23.47 13.13
CA THR A 210 13.10 22.34 13.91
C THR A 210 12.49 21.28 13.02
N GLN A 211 12.66 20.02 13.42
CA GLN A 211 12.07 18.88 12.68
C GLN A 211 10.58 18.67 12.99
N THR A 212 10.02 19.39 13.93
CA THR A 212 8.62 19.28 14.31
C THR A 212 7.73 19.83 13.19
N GLY A 213 6.81 19.00 12.70
CA GLY A 213 5.83 19.40 11.69
C GLY A 213 4.64 20.14 12.33
N ILE A 214 3.85 20.82 11.52
CA ILE A 214 2.54 21.35 11.92
C ILE A 214 1.51 20.21 11.93
N VAL A 215 1.51 19.43 10.84
CA VAL A 215 0.58 18.31 10.61
C VAL A 215 1.20 17.34 9.60
N THR A 216 0.83 16.08 9.70
CA THR A 216 1.12 15.06 8.67
C THR A 216 -0.12 14.89 7.80
N ILE A 217 0.04 15.00 6.49
CA ILE A 217 -1.03 14.73 5.52
C ILE A 217 -0.74 13.38 4.87
N ALA A 218 -1.74 12.49 4.91
CA ALA A 218 -1.67 11.18 4.27
C ALA A 218 -2.71 11.09 3.15
N GLN A 219 -2.25 10.74 1.97
CA GLN A 219 -3.12 10.40 0.85
C GLN A 219 -3.64 8.98 1.04
N ILE A 220 -4.95 8.84 1.21
CA ILE A 220 -5.61 7.56 1.44
C ILE A 220 -6.38 7.05 0.21
N GLU A 221 -6.55 7.88 -0.80
CA GLU A 221 -7.16 7.57 -2.11
C GLU A 221 -6.18 7.99 -3.22
N PRO A 222 -5.54 7.03 -3.89
CA PRO A 222 -5.43 5.60 -3.59
C PRO A 222 -4.65 5.33 -2.28
N ILE A 223 -4.73 4.09 -1.77
CA ILE A 223 -4.00 3.65 -0.58
C ILE A 223 -2.92 2.63 -0.96
N ALA A 224 -1.84 2.56 -0.20
CA ALA A 224 -0.78 1.61 -0.43
C ALA A 224 -0.72 0.54 0.68
N VAL A 225 -0.38 -0.68 0.28
CA VAL A 225 -0.05 -1.76 1.20
C VAL A 225 1.37 -2.21 0.92
N ILE A 226 2.21 -2.19 1.94
CA ILE A 226 3.54 -2.77 1.89
C ILE A 226 3.49 -4.14 2.56
N PHE A 227 3.95 -5.15 1.86
CA PHE A 227 4.02 -6.52 2.36
C PHE A 227 5.34 -7.17 1.96
N THR A 228 5.66 -8.30 2.55
CA THR A 228 6.92 -9.01 2.30
C THR A 228 6.66 -10.33 1.63
N ALA A 229 7.57 -10.73 0.73
CA ALA A 229 7.63 -12.06 0.17
C ALA A 229 9.05 -12.64 0.35
N PRO A 230 9.22 -13.97 0.42
CA PRO A 230 10.53 -14.61 0.40
C PRO A 230 11.31 -14.28 -0.86
N GLU A 231 12.64 -14.12 -0.75
CA GLU A 231 13.48 -13.72 -1.90
C GLU A 231 13.52 -14.79 -3.01
N ASP A 232 13.32 -16.06 -2.67
CA ASP A 232 13.26 -17.18 -3.62
C ASP A 232 12.09 -17.08 -4.61
N GLN A 233 11.03 -16.34 -4.24
CA GLN A 233 9.86 -16.08 -5.08
C GLN A 233 10.08 -14.92 -6.07
N LEU A 234 11.14 -14.14 -5.89
CA LEU A 234 11.40 -12.93 -6.70
C LEU A 234 11.46 -13.21 -8.22
N PRO A 235 12.15 -14.27 -8.70
CA PRO A 235 12.17 -14.55 -10.14
C PRO A 235 10.78 -14.78 -10.73
N PHE A 236 9.92 -15.52 -10.01
CA PHE A 236 8.55 -15.82 -10.44
C PHE A 236 7.66 -14.56 -10.44
N ILE A 237 7.80 -13.71 -9.42
CA ILE A 237 7.07 -12.44 -9.34
C ILE A 237 7.47 -11.53 -10.52
N ASN A 238 8.76 -11.41 -10.81
CA ASN A 238 9.24 -10.55 -11.89
C ASN A 238 8.82 -11.08 -13.28
N GLU A 239 8.88 -12.40 -13.50
CA GLU A 239 8.42 -13.03 -14.74
C GLU A 239 6.93 -12.79 -14.95
N ALA A 240 6.11 -13.05 -13.94
CA ALA A 240 4.67 -12.83 -14.00
C ALA A 240 4.31 -11.35 -14.20
N GLN A 241 4.99 -10.43 -13.48
CA GLN A 241 4.76 -8.99 -13.62
C GLN A 241 5.18 -8.44 -14.99
N SER A 242 6.15 -9.08 -15.67
CA SER A 242 6.54 -8.69 -17.02
C SER A 242 5.46 -9.02 -18.08
N THR A 243 4.59 -9.97 -17.79
CA THR A 243 3.53 -10.43 -18.69
C THR A 243 2.24 -9.62 -18.49
N GLU A 244 1.83 -9.43 -17.24
CA GLU A 244 0.64 -8.65 -16.88
C GLU A 244 0.76 -8.07 -15.46
N PRO A 245 0.04 -6.97 -15.13
CA PRO A 245 0.02 -6.44 -13.78
C PRO A 245 -0.55 -7.46 -12.79
N LEU A 246 0.24 -7.81 -11.78
CA LEU A 246 -0.16 -8.80 -10.79
C LEU A 246 -1.26 -8.24 -9.87
N LYS A 247 -2.35 -8.98 -9.77
CA LYS A 247 -3.45 -8.67 -8.86
C LYS A 247 -3.06 -9.01 -7.43
N VAL A 248 -3.39 -8.12 -6.51
CA VAL A 248 -3.16 -8.30 -5.07
C VAL A 248 -4.50 -8.19 -4.36
N ILE A 249 -4.83 -9.19 -3.57
CA ILE A 249 -6.08 -9.25 -2.82
C ILE A 249 -5.76 -8.97 -1.35
N ALA A 250 -6.32 -7.91 -0.80
CA ALA A 250 -6.24 -7.62 0.62
C ALA A 250 -7.33 -8.39 1.38
N LEU A 251 -6.91 -9.17 2.36
CA LEU A 251 -7.80 -9.96 3.22
C LEU A 251 -7.75 -9.43 4.65
N THR A 252 -8.79 -9.71 5.42
CA THR A 252 -8.75 -9.52 6.88
C THR A 252 -7.71 -10.45 7.50
N THR A 253 -7.24 -10.14 8.72
CA THR A 253 -6.21 -10.92 9.43
C THR A 253 -6.59 -12.39 9.62
N ASP A 254 -7.89 -12.70 9.67
CA ASP A 254 -8.40 -14.08 9.74
C ASP A 254 -8.52 -14.76 8.37
N GLY A 255 -8.18 -14.07 7.28
CA GLY A 255 -8.20 -14.58 5.91
C GLY A 255 -9.59 -14.85 5.32
N LYS A 256 -10.68 -14.51 6.05
CA LYS A 256 -12.04 -14.89 5.65
C LYS A 256 -12.75 -13.88 4.76
N LYS A 257 -12.39 -12.61 4.87
CA LYS A 257 -13.08 -11.55 4.13
C LYS A 257 -12.10 -10.80 3.23
N THR A 258 -12.44 -10.68 1.96
CA THR A 258 -11.76 -9.77 1.03
C THR A 258 -12.14 -8.33 1.39
N LEU A 259 -11.13 -7.50 1.58
CA LEU A 259 -11.29 -6.06 1.86
C LEU A 259 -11.31 -5.26 0.56
N SER A 260 -10.30 -5.48 -0.30
CA SER A 260 -10.16 -4.78 -1.56
C SER A 260 -9.25 -5.56 -2.51
N GLU A 261 -9.36 -5.27 -3.80
CA GLU A 261 -8.45 -5.75 -4.83
C GLU A 261 -7.60 -4.58 -5.32
N GLY A 262 -6.32 -4.84 -5.51
CA GLY A 262 -5.35 -3.86 -5.97
C GLY A 262 -4.36 -4.48 -6.93
N VAL A 263 -3.35 -3.69 -7.30
CA VAL A 263 -2.33 -4.08 -8.27
C VAL A 263 -0.94 -3.93 -7.64
N LEU A 264 -0.06 -4.90 -7.89
CA LEU A 264 1.34 -4.80 -7.53
C LEU A 264 2.00 -3.69 -8.33
N SER A 265 2.43 -2.63 -7.63
CA SER A 265 3.00 -1.44 -8.24
C SER A 265 4.53 -1.50 -8.30
N VAL A 266 5.14 -1.94 -7.21
CA VAL A 266 6.61 -1.92 -7.07
C VAL A 266 7.09 -3.17 -6.36
N VAL A 267 8.13 -3.78 -6.92
CA VAL A 267 9.00 -4.75 -6.25
C VAL A 267 10.25 -3.98 -5.81
N ASN A 268 10.57 -4.01 -4.51
CA ASN A 268 11.78 -3.35 -4.02
C ASN A 268 13.03 -4.01 -4.63
N ASN A 269 14.07 -3.23 -4.86
CA ASN A 269 15.35 -3.72 -5.38
C ASN A 269 16.33 -4.16 -4.28
N GLN A 270 15.91 -4.09 -3.02
CA GLN A 270 16.74 -4.41 -1.86
C GLN A 270 16.09 -5.53 -1.06
N VAL A 271 16.85 -6.61 -0.89
CA VAL A 271 16.49 -7.73 -0.02
C VAL A 271 16.93 -7.42 1.41
N ASP A 272 16.06 -7.67 2.36
CA ASP A 272 16.43 -7.67 3.78
C ASP A 272 17.15 -8.99 4.11
N THR A 273 18.47 -8.91 4.24
CA THR A 273 19.33 -10.06 4.49
C THR A 273 19.12 -10.70 5.85
N THR A 274 18.48 -9.99 6.79
CA THR A 274 18.19 -10.51 8.13
C THR A 274 17.02 -11.48 8.13
N SER A 275 16.03 -11.18 7.29
CA SER A 275 14.79 -11.98 7.17
C SER A 275 14.71 -12.80 5.87
N GLY A 276 15.62 -12.59 4.90
CA GLY A 276 15.56 -13.22 3.58
C GLY A 276 14.29 -12.84 2.81
N THR A 277 13.80 -11.61 3.02
CA THR A 277 12.55 -11.17 2.39
C THR A 277 12.76 -9.92 1.54
N ILE A 278 11.88 -9.77 0.56
CA ILE A 278 11.79 -8.57 -0.27
C ILE A 278 10.48 -7.83 0.00
N ARG A 279 10.52 -6.50 0.00
CA ARG A 279 9.33 -5.67 0.18
C ARG A 279 8.64 -5.44 -1.16
N LEU A 280 7.34 -5.58 -1.12
CA LEU A 280 6.43 -5.36 -2.25
C LEU A 280 5.46 -4.25 -1.89
N LYS A 281 5.11 -3.41 -2.87
CA LYS A 281 4.12 -2.35 -2.70
C LYS A 281 2.97 -2.57 -3.68
N ALA A 282 1.78 -2.77 -3.17
CA ALA A 282 0.55 -2.78 -3.95
C ALA A 282 -0.25 -1.50 -3.71
N VAL A 283 -1.01 -1.11 -4.72
CA VAL A 283 -1.88 0.07 -4.71
C VAL A 283 -3.32 -0.40 -4.84
N PHE A 284 -4.17 0.17 -4.01
CA PHE A 284 -5.59 -0.13 -3.95
C PHE A 284 -6.39 1.17 -4.11
N ASP A 285 -7.45 1.11 -4.89
CA ASP A 285 -8.47 2.15 -4.91
C ASP A 285 -9.31 2.00 -3.64
N ASN A 286 -9.37 3.03 -2.81
CA ASN A 286 -9.98 2.96 -1.48
C ASN A 286 -11.32 3.69 -1.44
#